data_39b5762b5cf6a2a31c600766fff29cf4
#
_entry.id   39b5762b5cf6a2a31c600766fff29cf4
#
_cell.length_a   1.000
_cell.length_b   1.000
_cell.length_c   1.000
_cell.angle_alpha   90.00
_cell.angle_beta   90.00
_cell.angle_gamma   90.00
#
_symmetry.space_group_name_H-M   'P 1'
#
loop_
_entity.id
_entity.type
_entity.pdbx_description
1 polymer ?
#
loop_
_entity_poly.entity_id
_entity_poly.type
_entity_poly.pdbx_seq_one_letter_code
_entity_poly.pdbx_strand_id
1 'polypeptide(L)'
;MKKNNTNLPGRLGNKNLELKDDYRAEPRIINALKEFELDGYAPGPPDGIRSSSSTIMEFMNESEPQYQGIFADWFKGEVSPHNVETYKTDITGVDGNIISLTISKPIEMESEIPAILHIHGGGMTILTAEDPNYVAWRGNLASKGLVVVGVEFRNVAGKLGDHPFPAGLNDCLSALDWLYKNKKDLGVSKIIISGESGGGNLSLATTLKAKDNGNIEQIDGVFAQCPYISNKYGTSKSELPSLIENDGYLLSVEMQNVMASLYDG
;
A
#
# COMPACT_ATOMS: atom_id res chain seq x y z
N MET A 1 -30.51 23.77 13.87
CA MET A 1 -29.27 23.39 14.57
C MET A 1 -29.26 21.87 14.71
N LYS A 2 -28.41 21.14 13.98
CA LYS A 2 -28.21 19.69 14.18
C LYS A 2 -27.45 19.52 15.51
N LYS A 3 -28.06 18.78 16.45
CA LYS A 3 -27.40 18.42 17.72
C LYS A 3 -26.08 17.75 17.40
N ASN A 4 -24.98 18.37 17.78
CA ASN A 4 -23.69 17.68 17.84
C ASN A 4 -23.87 16.51 18.79
N ASN A 5 -23.71 15.30 18.29
CA ASN A 5 -23.82 14.10 19.09
C ASN A 5 -22.45 13.86 19.76
N THR A 6 -22.18 14.64 20.83
CA THR A 6 -20.89 14.74 21.52
C THR A 6 -20.38 13.42 22.13
N ASN A 7 -21.15 12.34 22.01
CA ASN A 7 -20.79 11.02 22.52
C ASN A 7 -20.24 10.08 21.44
N LEU A 8 -20.15 10.51 20.19
CA LEU A 8 -19.58 9.70 19.13
C LEU A 8 -18.07 10.03 18.96
N PRO A 9 -17.24 9.02 18.65
CA PRO A 9 -15.79 9.21 18.51
C PRO A 9 -15.43 9.98 17.24
N GLY A 10 -14.30 10.66 17.30
CA GLY A 10 -13.68 11.30 16.13
C GLY A 10 -14.60 12.28 15.42
N ARG A 11 -14.54 12.26 14.10
CA ARG A 11 -15.32 13.15 13.25
C ARG A 11 -16.81 12.79 13.14
N LEU A 12 -17.23 11.65 13.67
CA LEU A 12 -18.65 11.35 13.89
C LEU A 12 -19.27 12.27 14.95
N GLY A 13 -18.50 12.58 16.01
CA GLY A 13 -18.92 13.49 17.07
C GLY A 13 -18.71 14.97 16.72
N ASN A 14 -17.60 15.27 16.06
CA ASN A 14 -17.25 16.63 15.65
C ASN A 14 -16.62 16.64 14.25
N LYS A 15 -17.36 17.07 13.25
CA LYS A 15 -16.87 17.12 11.86
C LYS A 15 -15.69 18.07 11.61
N ASN A 16 -15.47 19.02 12.51
CA ASN A 16 -14.37 19.99 12.43
C ASN A 16 -13.15 19.55 13.24
N LEU A 17 -13.18 18.33 13.81
CA LEU A 17 -12.04 17.80 14.54
C LEU A 17 -10.88 17.55 13.58
N GLU A 18 -9.74 18.14 13.88
CA GLU A 18 -8.48 17.88 13.20
C GLU A 18 -7.73 16.73 13.89
N LEU A 19 -6.82 16.07 13.18
CA LEU A 19 -6.08 14.94 13.73
C LEU A 19 -5.30 15.31 14.98
N LYS A 20 -4.65 16.49 15.00
CA LYS A 20 -3.88 17.02 16.15
C LYS A 20 -4.72 17.25 17.41
N ASP A 21 -6.02 17.45 17.26
CA ASP A 21 -6.96 17.75 18.35
C ASP A 21 -7.75 16.51 18.81
N ASP A 22 -7.56 15.37 18.14
CA ASP A 22 -8.21 14.13 18.54
C ASP A 22 -7.42 13.47 19.68
N TYR A 23 -8.01 13.44 20.88
CA TYR A 23 -7.39 12.88 22.09
C TYR A 23 -7.00 11.39 21.95
N ARG A 24 -7.49 10.68 20.94
CA ARG A 24 -7.17 9.29 20.66
C ARG A 24 -5.86 9.15 19.89
N ALA A 25 -5.39 10.24 19.26
CA ALA A 25 -4.17 10.22 18.48
C ALA A 25 -2.93 10.17 19.39
N GLU A 26 -1.96 9.35 19.01
CA GLU A 26 -0.69 9.23 19.72
C GLU A 26 0.14 10.52 19.53
N PRO A 27 0.53 11.24 20.61
CA PRO A 27 1.22 12.53 20.49
C PRO A 27 2.54 12.48 19.71
N ARG A 28 3.27 11.37 19.77
CA ARG A 28 4.53 11.20 19.03
C ARG A 28 4.30 11.15 17.52
N ILE A 29 3.20 10.52 17.08
CA ILE A 29 2.79 10.49 15.69
C ILE A 29 2.38 11.88 15.22
N ILE A 30 1.57 12.60 16.03
CA ILE A 30 1.17 13.97 15.72
C ILE A 30 2.39 14.88 15.53
N ASN A 31 3.39 14.79 16.45
CA ASN A 31 4.60 15.59 16.33
C ASN A 31 5.40 15.28 15.06
N ALA A 32 5.48 14.01 14.66
CA ALA A 32 6.14 13.63 13.41
C ALA A 32 5.38 14.14 12.17
N LEU A 33 4.05 14.04 12.17
CA LEU A 33 3.21 14.49 11.05
C LEU A 33 3.18 16.01 10.90
N LYS A 34 3.32 16.75 12.00
CA LYS A 34 3.30 18.20 12.03
C LYS A 34 4.41 18.84 11.18
N GLU A 35 5.57 18.23 11.11
CA GLU A 35 6.69 18.70 10.29
C GLU A 35 6.35 18.73 8.80
N PHE A 36 5.34 17.96 8.39
CA PHE A 36 4.87 17.83 7.00
C PHE A 36 3.46 18.42 6.80
N GLU A 37 2.94 19.16 7.79
CA GLU A 37 1.58 19.74 7.76
C GLU A 37 0.46 18.68 7.60
N LEU A 38 0.70 17.45 8.06
CA LEU A 38 -0.22 16.31 7.96
C LEU A 38 -0.98 16.02 9.26
N ASP A 39 -0.84 16.87 10.27
CA ASP A 39 -1.50 16.76 11.58
C ASP A 39 -2.91 17.38 11.63
N GLY A 40 -3.36 17.94 10.52
CA GLY A 40 -4.66 18.62 10.37
C GLY A 40 -5.73 17.75 9.72
N TYR A 41 -6.40 18.37 8.76
CA TYR A 41 -7.43 17.76 7.92
C TYR A 41 -6.95 17.66 6.47
N ALA A 42 -6.94 16.45 5.93
CA ALA A 42 -6.68 16.22 4.52
C ALA A 42 -7.93 16.52 3.69
N PRO A 43 -7.89 17.50 2.77
CA PRO A 43 -9.02 17.78 1.91
C PRO A 43 -9.31 16.61 0.98
N GLY A 44 -10.56 16.52 0.52
CA GLY A 44 -10.93 15.63 -0.56
C GLY A 44 -10.32 16.07 -1.91
N PRO A 45 -10.52 15.26 -2.95
CA PRO A 45 -10.14 15.65 -4.30
C PRO A 45 -10.93 16.89 -4.77
N PRO A 46 -10.49 17.58 -5.83
CA PRO A 46 -11.19 18.74 -6.36
C PRO A 46 -12.64 18.46 -6.76
N ASP A 47 -13.49 19.48 -6.68
CA ASP A 47 -14.85 19.41 -7.19
C ASP A 47 -14.87 19.02 -8.67
N GLY A 48 -15.85 18.18 -9.05
CA GLY A 48 -15.98 17.72 -10.44
C GLY A 48 -15.00 16.63 -10.88
N ILE A 49 -14.16 16.13 -9.98
CA ILE A 49 -13.17 15.07 -10.28
C ILE A 49 -13.81 13.83 -10.92
N ARG A 50 -15.05 13.50 -10.55
CA ARG A 50 -15.78 12.34 -11.07
C ARG A 50 -16.52 12.61 -12.39
N SER A 51 -16.21 13.69 -13.10
CA SER A 51 -16.83 13.98 -14.40
C SER A 51 -16.53 12.93 -15.47
N SER A 52 -15.34 12.33 -15.40
CA SER A 52 -14.95 11.21 -16.25
C SER A 52 -13.79 10.42 -15.64
N SER A 53 -13.59 9.18 -16.07
CA SER A 53 -12.40 8.39 -15.67
C SER A 53 -11.10 9.05 -16.13
N SER A 54 -11.09 9.73 -17.29
CA SER A 54 -9.91 10.48 -17.75
C SER A 54 -9.53 11.63 -16.83
N THR A 55 -10.52 12.34 -16.27
CA THR A 55 -10.26 13.42 -15.29
C THR A 55 -9.64 12.87 -14.00
N ILE A 56 -10.12 11.73 -13.54
CA ILE A 56 -9.57 11.06 -12.36
C ILE A 56 -8.14 10.58 -12.67
N MET A 57 -7.91 9.98 -13.83
CA MET A 57 -6.60 9.50 -14.27
C MET A 57 -5.58 10.64 -14.30
N GLU A 58 -5.93 11.76 -14.91
CA GLU A 58 -5.07 12.96 -14.99
C GLU A 58 -4.71 13.47 -13.58
N PHE A 59 -5.70 13.60 -12.71
CA PHE A 59 -5.50 14.02 -11.32
C PHE A 59 -4.58 13.07 -10.56
N MET A 60 -4.74 11.76 -10.71
CA MET A 60 -3.88 10.77 -10.05
C MET A 60 -2.45 10.80 -10.59
N ASN A 61 -2.27 10.98 -11.90
CA ASN A 61 -0.96 11.15 -12.52
C ASN A 61 -0.23 12.39 -12.00
N GLU A 62 -0.95 13.50 -11.78
CA GLU A 62 -0.40 14.72 -11.21
C GLU A 62 -0.12 14.63 -9.71
N SER A 63 -0.89 13.79 -9.00
CA SER A 63 -0.74 13.61 -7.55
C SER A 63 0.45 12.71 -7.19
N GLU A 64 0.81 11.73 -8.01
CA GLU A 64 1.87 10.77 -7.71
C GLU A 64 3.21 11.44 -7.37
N PRO A 65 3.75 12.40 -8.15
CA PRO A 65 5.00 13.06 -7.80
C PRO A 65 4.96 13.81 -6.45
N GLN A 66 3.78 14.28 -6.03
CA GLN A 66 3.62 14.98 -4.75
C GLN A 66 3.77 13.98 -3.59
N TYR A 67 3.12 12.80 -3.66
CA TYR A 67 3.30 11.74 -2.67
C TYR A 67 4.74 11.24 -2.63
N GLN A 68 5.35 11.05 -3.79
CA GLN A 68 6.76 10.64 -3.90
C GLN A 68 7.69 11.67 -3.25
N GLY A 69 7.42 12.95 -3.43
CA GLY A 69 8.16 14.05 -2.79
C GLY A 69 8.07 14.00 -1.26
N ILE A 70 6.87 13.78 -0.70
CA ILE A 70 6.66 13.63 0.75
C ILE A 70 7.48 12.44 1.28
N PHE A 71 7.42 11.29 0.61
CA PHE A 71 8.17 10.12 1.03
C PHE A 71 9.69 10.32 0.90
N ALA A 72 10.14 11.00 -0.14
CA ALA A 72 11.55 11.33 -0.30
C ALA A 72 12.05 12.23 0.83
N ASP A 73 11.26 13.20 1.26
CA ASP A 73 11.60 14.06 2.39
C ASP A 73 11.58 13.31 3.72
N TRP A 74 10.60 12.44 3.96
CA TRP A 74 10.51 11.65 5.19
C TRP A 74 11.69 10.68 5.37
N PHE A 75 12.16 10.11 4.27
CA PHE A 75 13.25 9.14 4.29
C PHE A 75 14.59 9.73 3.87
N LYS A 76 14.67 11.07 3.81
CA LYS A 76 15.89 11.80 3.51
C LYS A 76 16.97 11.51 4.55
N GLY A 77 18.08 10.96 4.09
CA GLY A 77 19.20 10.60 4.97
C GLY A 77 19.13 9.19 5.54
N GLU A 78 18.08 8.43 5.27
CA GLU A 78 18.08 6.99 5.54
C GLU A 78 19.20 6.32 4.74
N VAL A 79 20.02 5.55 5.45
CA VAL A 79 21.15 4.84 4.86
C VAL A 79 20.76 3.38 4.70
N SER A 80 20.97 2.84 3.51
CA SER A 80 20.78 1.40 3.28
C SER A 80 21.65 0.59 4.26
N PRO A 81 21.09 -0.43 4.92
CA PRO A 81 21.86 -1.25 5.85
C PRO A 81 23.05 -1.92 5.14
N HIS A 82 24.25 -1.79 5.71
CA HIS A 82 25.49 -2.31 5.12
C HIS A 82 25.60 -3.83 5.09
N ASN A 83 24.75 -4.53 5.84
CA ASN A 83 24.67 -6.00 5.89
C ASN A 83 23.62 -6.58 4.94
N VAL A 84 23.08 -5.78 4.03
CA VAL A 84 22.03 -6.17 3.07
C VAL A 84 22.56 -6.01 1.66
N GLU A 85 22.35 -7.02 0.84
CA GLU A 85 22.48 -6.90 -0.61
C GLU A 85 21.11 -6.72 -1.24
N THR A 86 21.02 -5.87 -2.27
CA THR A 86 19.80 -5.63 -3.02
C THR A 86 20.10 -5.71 -4.51
N TYR A 87 19.28 -6.47 -5.24
CA TYR A 87 19.37 -6.61 -6.69
C TYR A 87 18.00 -6.77 -7.32
N LYS A 88 17.91 -6.58 -8.62
CA LYS A 88 16.66 -6.72 -9.39
C LYS A 88 16.70 -7.94 -10.29
N THR A 89 15.53 -8.50 -10.53
CA THR A 89 15.32 -9.53 -11.54
C THR A 89 13.97 -9.27 -12.21
N ASP A 90 13.90 -9.55 -13.50
CA ASP A 90 12.67 -9.45 -14.27
C ASP A 90 12.07 -10.84 -14.47
N ILE A 91 10.76 -10.91 -14.34
CA ILE A 91 10.00 -12.13 -14.59
C ILE A 91 8.92 -11.88 -15.64
N THR A 92 8.43 -12.94 -16.26
CA THR A 92 7.28 -12.85 -17.16
C THR A 92 6.01 -13.14 -16.38
N GLY A 93 5.08 -12.20 -16.38
CA GLY A 93 3.75 -12.33 -15.77
C GLY A 93 2.83 -13.25 -16.59
N VAL A 94 1.71 -13.64 -15.97
CA VAL A 94 0.69 -14.48 -16.63
C VAL A 94 0.06 -13.81 -17.85
N ASP A 95 0.09 -12.49 -17.94
CA ASP A 95 -0.41 -11.70 -19.06
C ASP A 95 0.67 -11.48 -20.16
N GLY A 96 1.85 -12.08 -20.00
CA GLY A 96 2.99 -11.92 -20.91
C GLY A 96 3.80 -10.64 -20.73
N ASN A 97 3.45 -9.81 -19.75
CA ASN A 97 4.17 -8.59 -19.39
C ASN A 97 5.44 -8.90 -18.57
N ILE A 98 6.37 -7.96 -18.55
CA ILE A 98 7.54 -8.01 -17.68
C ILE A 98 7.20 -7.38 -16.34
N ILE A 99 7.56 -8.07 -15.26
CA ILE A 99 7.40 -7.62 -13.87
C ILE A 99 8.79 -7.56 -13.26
N SER A 100 9.19 -6.39 -12.76
CA SER A 100 10.46 -6.24 -12.04
C SER A 100 10.27 -6.59 -10.57
N LEU A 101 11.16 -7.42 -10.05
CA LEU A 101 11.23 -7.78 -8.63
C LEU A 101 12.53 -7.22 -8.05
N THR A 102 12.43 -6.58 -6.89
CA THR A 102 13.59 -6.13 -6.12
C THR A 102 13.78 -7.03 -4.91
N ILE A 103 14.89 -7.76 -4.89
CA ILE A 103 15.25 -8.70 -3.83
C ILE A 103 16.24 -8.03 -2.89
N SER A 104 15.86 -7.89 -1.60
CA SER A 104 16.74 -7.45 -0.52
C SER A 104 16.92 -8.58 0.48
N LYS A 105 18.17 -8.96 0.78
CA LYS A 105 18.46 -10.04 1.72
C LYS A 105 19.77 -9.80 2.47
N PRO A 106 20.00 -10.45 3.62
CA PRO A 106 21.29 -10.42 4.30
C PRO A 106 22.42 -10.91 3.37
N ILE A 107 23.58 -10.26 3.44
CA ILE A 107 24.79 -10.70 2.70
C ILE A 107 25.21 -12.09 3.18
N GLU A 108 25.14 -12.34 4.48
CA GLU A 108 25.48 -13.61 5.09
C GLU A 108 24.23 -14.33 5.58
N MET A 109 24.06 -15.56 5.15
CA MET A 109 22.95 -16.43 5.56
C MET A 109 23.49 -17.81 5.93
N GLU A 110 23.44 -18.17 7.22
CA GLU A 110 23.91 -19.46 7.71
C GLU A 110 22.89 -20.60 7.52
N SER A 111 21.63 -20.26 7.27
CA SER A 111 20.51 -21.18 7.08
C SER A 111 19.43 -20.55 6.22
N GLU A 112 18.44 -21.34 5.83
CA GLU A 112 17.22 -20.79 5.20
C GLU A 112 16.45 -19.90 6.18
N ILE A 113 16.01 -18.74 5.71
CA ILE A 113 15.30 -17.71 6.48
C ILE A 113 13.92 -17.40 5.87
N PRO A 114 12.97 -16.83 6.63
CA PRO A 114 11.68 -16.45 6.07
C PRO A 114 11.79 -15.36 5.00
N ALA A 115 10.89 -15.38 4.02
CA ALA A 115 10.75 -14.32 3.04
C ALA A 115 9.44 -13.54 3.22
N ILE A 116 9.48 -12.27 2.85
CA ILE A 116 8.31 -11.43 2.67
C ILE A 116 8.17 -11.10 1.18
N LEU A 117 7.03 -11.44 0.60
CA LEU A 117 6.58 -10.85 -0.66
C LEU A 117 5.93 -9.52 -0.32
N HIS A 118 6.63 -8.42 -0.61
CA HIS A 118 6.21 -7.07 -0.25
C HIS A 118 5.48 -6.40 -1.42
N ILE A 119 4.27 -5.93 -1.16
CA ILE A 119 3.39 -5.25 -2.11
C ILE A 119 3.14 -3.83 -1.59
N HIS A 120 3.57 -2.83 -2.38
CA HIS A 120 3.52 -1.43 -1.97
C HIS A 120 2.09 -0.86 -1.96
N GLY A 121 1.88 0.26 -1.26
CA GLY A 121 0.61 0.98 -1.17
C GLY A 121 0.27 1.79 -2.43
N GLY A 122 -0.49 2.88 -2.25
CA GLY A 122 -0.90 3.75 -3.35
C GLY A 122 -2.26 3.41 -3.96
N GLY A 123 -3.11 2.65 -3.24
CA GLY A 123 -4.50 2.35 -3.65
C GLY A 123 -4.63 1.52 -4.92
N MET A 124 -3.62 0.75 -5.31
CA MET A 124 -3.50 0.05 -6.59
C MET A 124 -3.53 1.03 -7.79
N THR A 125 -3.34 2.30 -7.52
CA THR A 125 -3.55 3.39 -8.49
C THR A 125 -2.25 4.05 -8.88
N ILE A 126 -1.38 4.36 -7.92
CA ILE A 126 -0.12 5.11 -8.08
C ILE A 126 0.98 4.52 -7.19
N LEU A 127 2.16 5.11 -7.27
CA LEU A 127 3.40 4.76 -6.58
C LEU A 127 4.10 3.54 -7.20
N THR A 128 5.32 3.33 -6.75
CA THR A 128 6.20 2.27 -7.24
C THR A 128 6.86 1.53 -6.09
N ALA A 129 7.27 0.30 -6.30
CA ALA A 129 8.05 -0.45 -5.31
C ALA A 129 9.40 0.23 -5.00
N GLU A 130 9.85 1.14 -5.85
CA GLU A 130 11.13 1.82 -5.72
C GLU A 130 11.04 3.18 -5.01
N ASP A 131 9.88 3.57 -4.53
CA ASP A 131 9.76 4.79 -3.74
C ASP A 131 10.54 4.67 -2.41
N PRO A 132 11.14 5.76 -1.92
CA PRO A 132 12.13 5.73 -0.82
C PRO A 132 11.66 5.02 0.45
N ASN A 133 10.39 5.20 0.82
CA ASN A 133 9.78 4.54 1.98
C ASN A 133 9.76 3.00 1.84
N TYR A 134 9.44 2.49 0.66
CA TYR A 134 9.40 1.05 0.40
C TYR A 134 10.79 0.43 0.30
N VAL A 135 11.73 1.15 -0.30
CA VAL A 135 13.15 0.74 -0.33
C VAL A 135 13.71 0.66 1.09
N ALA A 136 13.50 1.70 1.91
CA ALA A 136 13.94 1.71 3.31
C ALA A 136 13.27 0.60 4.12
N TRP A 137 11.98 0.37 3.93
CA TRP A 137 11.23 -0.69 4.61
C TRP A 137 11.81 -2.07 4.29
N ARG A 138 12.01 -2.39 3.01
CA ARG A 138 12.60 -3.66 2.59
C ARG A 138 14.03 -3.84 3.13
N GLY A 139 14.86 -2.81 3.03
CA GLY A 139 16.23 -2.85 3.55
C GLY A 139 16.27 -3.10 5.06
N ASN A 140 15.43 -2.41 5.81
CA ASN A 140 15.34 -2.57 7.27
C ASN A 140 14.88 -3.98 7.66
N LEU A 141 13.89 -4.54 6.99
CA LEU A 141 13.44 -5.92 7.24
C LEU A 141 14.53 -6.93 6.89
N ALA A 142 15.19 -6.75 5.75
CA ALA A 142 16.30 -7.63 5.34
C ALA A 142 17.46 -7.60 6.32
N SER A 143 17.78 -6.43 6.90
CA SER A 143 18.83 -6.30 7.92
C SER A 143 18.55 -7.09 9.21
N LYS A 144 17.28 -7.50 9.42
CA LYS A 144 16.83 -8.30 10.56
C LYS A 144 16.76 -9.80 10.25
N GLY A 145 17.29 -10.24 9.12
CA GLY A 145 17.35 -11.67 8.77
C GLY A 145 16.14 -12.16 7.97
N LEU A 146 15.62 -11.35 7.07
CA LEU A 146 14.53 -11.73 6.16
C LEU A 146 14.99 -11.57 4.71
N VAL A 147 14.48 -12.43 3.82
CA VAL A 147 14.50 -12.15 2.38
C VAL A 147 13.26 -11.30 2.07
N VAL A 148 13.41 -10.16 1.41
CA VAL A 148 12.27 -9.31 1.07
C VAL A 148 12.23 -9.09 -0.43
N VAL A 149 11.15 -9.51 -1.07
CA VAL A 149 10.91 -9.40 -2.51
C VAL A 149 9.85 -8.35 -2.75
N GLY A 150 10.24 -7.18 -3.22
CA GLY A 150 9.33 -6.11 -3.64
C GLY A 150 8.83 -6.34 -5.06
N VAL A 151 7.54 -6.18 -5.27
CA VAL A 151 6.90 -6.37 -6.57
C VAL A 151 6.58 -5.03 -7.20
N GLU A 152 7.10 -4.79 -8.42
CA GLU A 152 6.72 -3.65 -9.25
C GLU A 152 5.49 -4.05 -10.08
N PHE A 153 4.32 -3.98 -9.46
CA PHE A 153 3.07 -4.37 -10.10
C PHE A 153 2.45 -3.22 -10.90
N ARG A 154 1.67 -3.54 -11.92
CA ARG A 154 0.95 -2.58 -12.74
C ARG A 154 -0.15 -1.88 -11.93
N ASN A 155 -0.16 -0.55 -11.99
CA ASN A 155 -1.18 0.31 -11.41
C ASN A 155 -2.23 0.72 -12.45
N VAL A 156 -3.32 1.33 -11.99
CA VAL A 156 -4.32 1.89 -12.91
C VAL A 156 -3.96 3.29 -13.40
N ALA A 157 -3.10 4.02 -12.67
CA ALA A 157 -2.60 5.34 -13.05
C ALA A 157 -1.12 5.50 -12.65
N GLY A 158 -0.61 6.71 -12.69
CA GLY A 158 0.77 7.02 -12.38
C GLY A 158 1.77 6.44 -13.37
N LYS A 159 3.01 6.34 -12.95
CA LYS A 159 4.13 5.86 -13.76
C LYS A 159 3.93 4.42 -14.28
N LEU A 160 3.21 3.58 -13.56
CA LEU A 160 2.98 2.18 -13.87
C LEU A 160 1.55 1.91 -14.40
N GLY A 161 0.78 2.96 -14.72
CA GLY A 161 -0.54 2.87 -15.36
C GLY A 161 -0.40 2.69 -16.87
N ASP A 162 -1.42 2.39 -17.59
CA ASP A 162 -2.89 2.39 -17.44
C ASP A 162 -3.42 0.93 -17.40
N HIS A 163 -3.52 0.34 -16.22
CA HIS A 163 -3.82 -1.09 -16.09
C HIS A 163 -4.84 -1.34 -14.96
N PRO A 164 -6.16 -1.33 -15.28
CA PRO A 164 -7.20 -1.61 -14.29
C PRO A 164 -7.15 -3.06 -13.78
N PHE A 165 -7.97 -3.34 -12.78
CA PHE A 165 -8.18 -4.70 -12.29
C PHE A 165 -8.46 -5.68 -13.45
N PRO A 166 -7.84 -6.87 -13.47
CA PRO A 166 -7.03 -7.48 -12.40
C PRO A 166 -5.51 -7.43 -12.64
N ALA A 167 -4.99 -6.49 -13.42
CA ALA A 167 -3.60 -6.48 -13.87
C ALA A 167 -2.58 -6.56 -12.68
N GLY A 168 -2.69 -5.66 -11.71
CA GLY A 168 -1.80 -5.67 -10.53
C GLY A 168 -1.92 -6.94 -9.69
N LEU A 169 -3.12 -7.52 -9.57
CA LEU A 169 -3.33 -8.81 -8.90
C LEU A 169 -2.62 -9.96 -9.64
N ASN A 170 -2.69 -9.98 -10.98
CA ASN A 170 -2.01 -10.98 -11.80
C ASN A 170 -0.48 -10.88 -11.65
N ASP A 171 0.05 -9.67 -11.53
CA ASP A 171 1.48 -9.45 -11.30
C ASP A 171 1.91 -9.97 -9.92
N CYS A 172 1.14 -9.69 -8.87
CA CYS A 172 1.40 -10.18 -7.53
C CYS A 172 1.35 -11.72 -7.44
N LEU A 173 0.40 -12.36 -8.14
CA LEU A 173 0.34 -13.83 -8.24
C LEU A 173 1.55 -14.40 -8.96
N SER A 174 1.98 -13.77 -10.04
CA SER A 174 3.17 -14.19 -10.81
C SER A 174 4.44 -14.08 -9.95
N ALA A 175 4.54 -13.01 -9.14
CA ALA A 175 5.64 -12.81 -8.21
C ALA A 175 5.65 -13.85 -7.08
N LEU A 176 4.47 -14.21 -6.54
CA LEU A 176 4.34 -15.27 -5.54
C LEU A 176 4.79 -16.62 -6.11
N ASP A 177 4.32 -16.98 -7.29
CA ASP A 177 4.67 -18.23 -7.95
C ASP A 177 6.18 -18.31 -8.25
N TRP A 178 6.76 -17.20 -8.70
CA TRP A 178 8.19 -17.11 -8.91
C TRP A 178 8.97 -17.27 -7.60
N LEU A 179 8.59 -16.57 -6.53
CA LEU A 179 9.25 -16.67 -5.24
C LEU A 179 9.17 -18.09 -4.69
N TYR A 180 8.03 -18.73 -4.78
CA TYR A 180 7.85 -20.13 -4.34
C TYR A 180 8.75 -21.10 -5.10
N LYS A 181 8.83 -20.97 -6.43
CA LYS A 181 9.70 -21.81 -7.28
C LYS A 181 11.18 -21.61 -7.00
N ASN A 182 11.57 -20.41 -6.59
CA ASN A 182 12.96 -20.04 -6.34
C ASN A 182 13.36 -20.09 -4.84
N LYS A 183 12.46 -20.60 -3.95
CA LYS A 183 12.72 -20.67 -2.50
C LYS A 183 14.09 -21.21 -2.16
N LYS A 184 14.47 -22.33 -2.77
CA LYS A 184 15.73 -23.02 -2.47
C LYS A 184 16.95 -22.17 -2.85
N ASP A 185 16.92 -21.57 -4.03
CA ASP A 185 18.03 -20.79 -4.56
C ASP A 185 18.19 -19.47 -3.79
N LEU A 186 17.09 -18.93 -3.26
CA LEU A 186 17.08 -17.74 -2.42
C LEU A 186 17.35 -18.03 -0.94
N GLY A 187 17.44 -19.30 -0.53
CA GLY A 187 17.58 -19.69 0.88
C GLY A 187 16.33 -19.35 1.72
N VAL A 188 15.14 -19.55 1.17
CA VAL A 188 13.87 -19.18 1.81
C VAL A 188 13.19 -20.38 2.44
N SER A 189 12.89 -20.29 3.74
CA SER A 189 12.17 -21.35 4.50
C SER A 189 10.65 -21.20 4.40
N LYS A 190 10.12 -19.97 4.54
CA LYS A 190 8.68 -19.65 4.56
C LYS A 190 8.41 -18.39 3.75
N ILE A 191 7.17 -18.24 3.25
CA ILE A 191 6.73 -17.07 2.50
C ILE A 191 5.57 -16.40 3.23
N ILE A 192 5.76 -15.13 3.58
CA ILE A 192 4.73 -14.25 4.13
C ILE A 192 4.39 -13.21 3.05
N ILE A 193 3.12 -12.99 2.75
CA ILE A 193 2.71 -11.88 1.92
C ILE A 193 2.42 -10.68 2.81
N SER A 194 2.98 -9.53 2.48
CA SER A 194 2.76 -8.29 3.25
C SER A 194 2.66 -7.08 2.36
N GLY A 195 1.78 -6.17 2.74
CA GLY A 195 1.64 -4.86 2.11
C GLY A 195 0.74 -3.95 2.94
N GLU A 196 0.83 -2.65 2.70
CA GLU A 196 0.01 -1.65 3.35
C GLU A 196 -0.98 -1.00 2.38
N SER A 197 -2.13 -0.56 2.88
CA SER A 197 -3.17 0.14 2.11
C SER A 197 -3.60 -0.66 0.86
N GLY A 198 -3.40 -0.16 -0.35
CA GLY A 198 -3.62 -0.89 -1.61
C GLY A 198 -2.81 -2.19 -1.69
N GLY A 199 -1.55 -2.19 -1.21
CA GLY A 199 -0.74 -3.40 -1.10
C GLY A 199 -1.29 -4.39 -0.08
N GLY A 200 -1.91 -3.91 0.99
CA GLY A 200 -2.65 -4.73 1.94
C GLY A 200 -3.88 -5.40 1.30
N ASN A 201 -4.60 -4.68 0.45
CA ASN A 201 -5.67 -5.24 -0.38
C ASN A 201 -5.13 -6.36 -1.28
N LEU A 202 -4.10 -6.05 -2.07
CA LEU A 202 -3.49 -7.02 -2.99
C LEU A 202 -2.90 -8.23 -2.25
N SER A 203 -2.38 -8.05 -1.02
CA SER A 203 -1.92 -9.17 -0.18
C SER A 203 -3.05 -10.16 0.14
N LEU A 204 -4.22 -9.63 0.53
CA LEU A 204 -5.41 -10.43 0.78
C LEU A 204 -5.96 -11.04 -0.51
N ALA A 205 -6.07 -10.26 -1.58
CA ALA A 205 -6.59 -10.71 -2.87
C ALA A 205 -5.71 -11.79 -3.50
N THR A 206 -4.37 -11.63 -3.44
CA THR A 206 -3.40 -12.64 -3.91
C THR A 206 -3.56 -13.94 -3.13
N THR A 207 -3.73 -13.87 -1.81
CA THR A 207 -3.93 -15.06 -0.97
C THR A 207 -5.24 -15.77 -1.30
N LEU A 208 -6.34 -15.04 -1.44
CA LEU A 208 -7.63 -15.61 -1.85
C LEU A 208 -7.56 -16.25 -3.23
N LYS A 209 -6.93 -15.57 -4.19
CA LYS A 209 -6.77 -16.09 -5.54
C LYS A 209 -5.85 -17.32 -5.61
N ALA A 210 -4.77 -17.34 -4.83
CA ALA A 210 -3.91 -18.52 -4.70
C ALA A 210 -4.69 -19.72 -4.13
N LYS A 211 -5.55 -19.48 -3.12
CA LYS A 211 -6.44 -20.51 -2.58
C LYS A 211 -7.41 -21.04 -3.64
N ASP A 212 -8.06 -20.15 -4.39
CA ASP A 212 -9.00 -20.54 -5.45
C ASP A 212 -8.33 -21.34 -6.57
N ASN A 213 -7.06 -21.02 -6.85
CA ASN A 213 -6.24 -21.74 -7.83
C ASN A 213 -5.67 -23.09 -7.28
N GLY A 214 -5.87 -23.41 -6.00
CA GLY A 214 -5.35 -24.61 -5.35
C GLY A 214 -3.88 -24.52 -4.94
N ASN A 215 -3.32 -23.29 -4.81
CA ASN A 215 -1.90 -23.02 -4.55
C ASN A 215 -1.68 -22.35 -3.17
N ILE A 216 -2.60 -22.54 -2.23
CA ILE A 216 -2.50 -21.87 -0.91
C ILE A 216 -1.27 -22.31 -0.12
N GLU A 217 -0.72 -23.48 -0.40
CA GLU A 217 0.51 -24.02 0.20
C GLU A 217 1.76 -23.18 -0.12
N GLN A 218 1.69 -22.27 -1.09
CA GLN A 218 2.76 -21.32 -1.37
C GLN A 218 2.90 -20.26 -0.29
N ILE A 219 1.90 -20.10 0.60
CA ILE A 219 1.79 -18.99 1.55
C ILE A 219 1.75 -19.54 2.97
N ASP A 220 2.73 -19.15 3.79
CA ASP A 220 2.77 -19.50 5.21
C ASP A 220 2.05 -18.48 6.10
N GLY A 221 1.83 -17.26 5.63
CA GLY A 221 1.11 -16.21 6.37
C GLY A 221 0.86 -14.95 5.56
N VAL A 222 -0.03 -14.11 6.09
CA VAL A 222 -0.37 -12.79 5.52
C VAL A 222 -0.31 -11.73 6.60
N PHE A 223 0.35 -10.60 6.30
CA PHE A 223 0.38 -9.42 7.15
C PHE A 223 -0.09 -8.19 6.35
N ALA A 224 -1.40 -7.97 6.33
CA ALA A 224 -2.01 -6.82 5.66
C ALA A 224 -2.08 -5.62 6.62
N GLN A 225 -1.33 -4.57 6.35
CA GLN A 225 -1.30 -3.35 7.15
C GLN A 225 -2.34 -2.37 6.63
N CYS A 226 -3.21 -1.84 7.51
CA CYS A 226 -4.26 -0.88 7.17
C CYS A 226 -4.87 -1.10 5.77
N PRO A 227 -5.33 -2.32 5.44
CA PRO A 227 -5.67 -2.68 4.08
C PRO A 227 -6.84 -1.86 3.55
N TYR A 228 -6.75 -1.43 2.30
CA TYR A 228 -7.85 -0.80 1.58
C TYR A 228 -8.77 -1.88 1.01
N ILE A 229 -9.87 -2.20 1.69
CA ILE A 229 -10.70 -3.39 1.41
C ILE A 229 -12.10 -3.13 0.91
N SER A 230 -12.54 -1.88 0.81
CA SER A 230 -13.91 -1.58 0.38
C SER A 230 -13.96 -0.36 -0.53
N ASN A 231 -14.73 -0.46 -1.61
CA ASN A 231 -15.10 0.67 -2.46
C ASN A 231 -16.41 1.35 -1.99
N LYS A 232 -16.93 0.98 -0.81
CA LYS A 232 -18.20 1.48 -0.27
C LYS A 232 -18.02 2.48 0.87
N TYR A 233 -16.85 3.08 0.99
CA TYR A 233 -16.62 4.11 2.00
C TYR A 233 -17.64 5.25 1.86
N GLY A 234 -18.28 5.62 2.96
CA GLY A 234 -19.23 6.73 3.02
C GLY A 234 -20.57 6.51 2.30
N THR A 235 -20.83 5.37 1.66
CA THR A 235 -22.10 5.09 0.95
C THR A 235 -23.22 4.71 1.89
N SER A 236 -22.93 4.18 3.08
CA SER A 236 -23.92 3.85 4.11
C SER A 236 -23.42 4.24 5.49
N LYS A 237 -23.72 5.48 5.89
CA LYS A 237 -23.33 6.03 7.21
C LYS A 237 -23.95 5.30 8.39
N SER A 238 -25.07 4.61 8.17
CA SER A 238 -25.80 3.87 9.21
C SER A 238 -25.27 2.47 9.44
N GLU A 239 -24.66 1.85 8.42
CA GLU A 239 -24.21 0.46 8.49
C GLU A 239 -22.78 0.31 9.01
N LEU A 240 -21.88 1.21 8.59
CA LEU A 240 -20.46 1.14 8.95
C LEU A 240 -19.92 2.53 9.35
N PRO A 241 -20.34 3.08 10.50
CA PRO A 241 -19.91 4.41 10.92
C PRO A 241 -18.39 4.51 11.11
N SER A 242 -17.72 3.43 11.46
CA SER A 242 -16.25 3.38 11.62
C SER A 242 -15.48 3.70 10.34
N LEU A 243 -16.08 3.51 9.17
CA LEU A 243 -15.44 3.86 7.89
C LEU A 243 -15.33 5.38 7.65
N ILE A 244 -16.13 6.18 8.38
CA ILE A 244 -16.14 7.63 8.25
C ILE A 244 -15.75 8.34 9.55
N GLU A 245 -15.44 7.59 10.59
CA GLU A 245 -15.07 8.12 11.91
C GLU A 245 -13.81 9.00 11.86
N ASN A 246 -12.86 8.61 11.05
CA ASN A 246 -11.58 9.29 10.87
C ASN A 246 -11.44 9.91 9.45
N ASP A 247 -12.56 10.15 8.76
CA ASP A 247 -12.55 10.76 7.44
C ASP A 247 -11.80 12.09 7.43
N GLY A 248 -10.80 12.21 6.57
CA GLY A 248 -9.94 13.38 6.49
C GLY A 248 -8.74 13.38 7.45
N TYR A 249 -8.51 12.32 8.20
CA TYR A 249 -7.22 12.11 8.88
C TYR A 249 -6.25 11.43 7.91
N LEU A 250 -5.27 12.16 7.40
CA LEU A 250 -4.31 11.77 6.36
C LEU A 250 -4.95 11.52 4.97
N LEU A 251 -6.06 10.80 4.92
CA LEU A 251 -6.80 10.49 3.69
C LEU A 251 -8.29 10.80 3.87
N SER A 252 -8.93 11.32 2.83
CA SER A 252 -10.37 11.46 2.80
C SER A 252 -11.04 10.21 2.21
N VAL A 253 -12.26 9.93 2.67
CA VAL A 253 -13.12 8.89 2.10
C VAL A 253 -13.35 9.11 0.60
N GLU A 254 -13.51 10.38 0.19
CA GLU A 254 -13.74 10.71 -1.22
C GLU A 254 -12.52 10.40 -2.09
N MET A 255 -11.30 10.67 -1.62
CA MET A 255 -10.08 10.28 -2.32
C MET A 255 -10.00 8.77 -2.51
N GLN A 256 -10.31 8.00 -1.47
CA GLN A 256 -10.32 6.54 -1.57
C GLN A 256 -11.37 6.05 -2.59
N ASN A 257 -12.59 6.63 -2.57
CA ASN A 257 -13.62 6.28 -3.54
C ASN A 257 -13.23 6.62 -4.98
N VAL A 258 -12.48 7.71 -5.19
CA VAL A 258 -11.94 8.08 -6.51
C VAL A 258 -10.94 7.03 -7.00
N MET A 259 -9.99 6.63 -6.16
CA MET A 259 -9.03 5.56 -6.49
C MET A 259 -9.74 4.24 -6.82
N ALA A 260 -10.73 3.83 -6.01
CA ALA A 260 -11.48 2.62 -6.25
C ALA A 260 -12.23 2.64 -7.60
N SER A 261 -12.84 3.78 -7.94
CA SER A 261 -13.58 3.89 -9.21
C SER A 261 -12.69 3.77 -10.45
N LEU A 262 -11.41 4.11 -10.35
CA LEU A 262 -10.43 3.83 -11.42
C LEU A 262 -10.03 2.35 -11.44
N TYR A 263 -9.78 1.76 -10.27
CA TYR A 263 -9.27 0.40 -10.17
C TYR A 263 -10.30 -0.64 -10.62
N ASP A 264 -11.57 -0.42 -10.27
CA ASP A 264 -12.67 -1.34 -10.63
C ASP A 264 -13.07 -1.26 -12.13
N GLY A 265 -12.70 -0.20 -12.84
CA GLY A 265 -12.99 0.06 -14.26
C GLY A 265 -14.28 0.81 -14.47
#